data_d1e4c0ee889c5f1b79e8788537d69d1b
#
_entry.id   d1e4c0ee889c5f1b79e8788537d69d1b
#
_cell.length_a   1.000
_cell.length_b   1.000
_cell.length_c   1.000
_cell.angle_alpha   90.00
_cell.angle_beta   90.00
_cell.angle_gamma   90.00
#
_symmetry.space_group_name_H-M   'P 1'
#
loop_
_entity.id
_entity.type
_entity.pdbx_description
1 polymer ?
#
loop_
_entity_poly.entity_id
_entity_poly.type
_entity_poly.pdbx_seq_one_letter_code
_entity_poly.pdbx_strand_id
1 'polypeptide(L)'
;MSITGYSRAKSLWVLNYFNSCGFMELLPWVGSGYDMERFGILATASARHADVLVVAGYITTKGAKRLKLLYDQMPSPKYVLALGSCPMTGGMYWDSYNTVKKIDEVIPVDVWVAGCPPKPENIGHGIVMAMKAIEGGFKGH
;
A
#
# COMPACT_ATOMS: atom_id res chain seq x y z
N MET A 1 12.18 1.43 22.07
CA MET A 1 11.04 0.68 21.50
C MET A 1 9.81 1.05 22.31
N SER A 2 8.79 1.68 21.72
CA SER A 2 7.55 2.01 22.44
C SER A 2 6.61 0.80 22.37
N ILE A 3 5.96 0.45 23.49
CA ILE A 3 4.96 -0.64 23.53
C ILE A 3 3.83 -0.35 22.57
N THR A 4 3.42 0.92 22.43
CA THR A 4 2.39 1.35 21.49
C THR A 4 2.80 1.19 20.03
N GLY A 5 4.07 1.44 19.70
CA GLY A 5 4.61 1.22 18.35
C GLY A 5 4.63 -0.26 17.98
N TYR A 6 5.07 -1.11 18.89
CA TYR A 6 5.09 -2.56 18.70
C TYR A 6 3.66 -3.12 18.49
N SER A 7 2.72 -2.78 19.35
CA SER A 7 1.33 -3.23 19.24
C SER A 7 0.69 -2.80 17.92
N ARG A 8 0.92 -1.56 17.50
CA ARG A 8 0.42 -1.04 16.22
C ARG A 8 1.02 -1.77 15.03
N ALA A 9 2.33 -1.99 15.04
CA ALA A 9 3.01 -2.71 13.95
C ALA A 9 2.52 -4.16 13.77
N LYS A 10 1.99 -4.79 14.83
CA LYS A 10 1.48 -6.16 14.82
C LYS A 10 -0.05 -6.27 14.65
N SER A 11 -0.74 -5.17 14.41
CA SER A 11 -2.19 -5.12 14.21
C SER A 11 -2.55 -4.13 13.09
N LEU A 12 -2.00 -4.36 11.91
CA LEU A 12 -2.22 -3.47 10.76
C LEU A 12 -3.43 -3.91 9.94
N TRP A 13 -4.35 -2.98 9.74
CA TRP A 13 -5.47 -3.15 8.84
C TRP A 13 -5.15 -2.52 7.50
N VAL A 14 -5.18 -3.33 6.45
CA VAL A 14 -4.74 -2.95 5.11
C VAL A 14 -5.93 -2.73 4.19
N LEU A 15 -6.06 -1.51 3.68
CA LEU A 15 -6.98 -1.19 2.60
C LEU A 15 -6.26 -1.35 1.27
N ASN A 16 -6.83 -2.15 0.41
CA ASN A 16 -6.26 -2.45 -0.88
C ASN A 16 -6.92 -1.64 -1.99
N TYR A 17 -6.16 -0.77 -2.64
CA TYR A 17 -6.56 -0.07 -3.86
C TYR A 17 -5.83 -0.65 -5.06
N PHE A 18 -6.46 -1.59 -5.73
CA PHE A 18 -5.85 -2.33 -6.82
C PHE A 18 -6.45 -2.00 -8.16
N ASN A 19 -5.57 -1.96 -9.13
CA ASN A 19 -5.93 -2.05 -10.54
C ASN A 19 -4.99 -3.04 -11.23
N SER A 20 -5.54 -3.89 -12.13
CA SER A 20 -4.75 -4.72 -13.03
C SER A 20 -3.74 -5.65 -12.32
N CYS A 21 -2.47 -5.63 -12.73
CA CYS A 21 -1.44 -6.59 -12.33
C CYS A 21 -1.14 -6.62 -10.82
N GLY A 22 -1.35 -5.53 -10.11
CA GLY A 22 -1.09 -5.47 -8.67
C GLY A 22 -1.97 -6.40 -7.84
N PHE A 23 -3.17 -6.71 -8.34
CA PHE A 23 -4.08 -7.64 -7.68
C PHE A 23 -3.59 -9.08 -7.77
N MET A 24 -3.02 -9.47 -8.89
CA MET A 24 -2.60 -10.86 -9.16
C MET A 24 -1.52 -11.34 -8.18
N GLU A 25 -0.58 -10.48 -7.83
CA GLU A 25 0.54 -10.82 -6.93
C GLU A 25 0.19 -10.66 -5.45
N LEU A 26 -0.84 -9.90 -5.15
CA LEU A 26 -1.30 -9.71 -3.77
C LEU A 26 -2.20 -10.86 -3.31
N LEU A 27 -2.95 -11.51 -4.19
CA LEU A 27 -3.76 -12.68 -3.86
C LEU A 27 -2.93 -13.83 -3.30
N PRO A 28 -1.82 -14.28 -3.93
CA PRO A 28 -0.95 -15.30 -3.35
C PRO A 28 -0.37 -14.88 -2.02
N TRP A 29 -0.10 -13.58 -1.82
CA TRP A 29 0.45 -13.04 -0.59
C TRP A 29 -0.52 -13.17 0.59
N VAL A 30 -1.82 -12.96 0.38
CA VAL A 30 -2.88 -13.20 1.36
C VAL A 30 -3.22 -14.70 1.48
N GLY A 31 -2.96 -15.48 0.42
CA GLY A 31 -3.26 -16.91 0.37
C GLY A 31 -2.42 -17.77 1.32
N SER A 32 -2.82 -19.04 1.46
CA SER A 32 -2.23 -20.00 2.39
C SER A 32 -0.73 -20.25 2.23
N GLY A 33 -0.17 -19.97 1.05
CA GLY A 33 1.26 -20.17 0.78
C GLY A 33 2.17 -19.19 1.53
N TYR A 34 1.74 -17.94 1.65
CA TYR A 34 2.49 -16.88 2.34
C TYR A 34 1.87 -16.50 3.67
N ASP A 35 0.56 -16.61 3.81
CA ASP A 35 -0.21 -16.43 5.05
C ASP A 35 0.22 -15.19 5.86
N MET A 36 0.08 -14.02 5.25
CA MET A 36 0.52 -12.78 5.87
C MET A 36 -0.31 -12.35 7.08
N GLU A 37 -1.49 -12.92 7.23
CA GLU A 37 -2.35 -12.68 8.40
C GLU A 37 -1.68 -13.11 9.72
N ARG A 38 -0.80 -14.13 9.67
CA ARG A 38 0.00 -14.56 10.84
C ARG A 38 0.92 -13.46 11.40
N PHE A 39 1.25 -12.46 10.61
CA PHE A 39 2.06 -11.32 11.06
C PHE A 39 1.23 -10.19 11.66
N GLY A 40 -0.10 -10.37 11.76
CA GLY A 40 -1.03 -9.37 12.27
C GLY A 40 -1.48 -8.35 11.22
N ILE A 41 -1.46 -8.76 9.95
CA ILE A 41 -1.88 -7.94 8.83
C ILE A 41 -3.21 -8.47 8.31
N LEU A 42 -4.26 -7.66 8.40
CA LEU A 42 -5.61 -8.05 7.99
C LEU A 42 -6.12 -7.13 6.89
N ALA A 43 -6.68 -7.72 5.82
CA ALA A 43 -7.32 -6.94 4.77
C ALA A 43 -8.67 -6.39 5.23
N THR A 44 -8.91 -5.10 4.99
CA THR A 44 -10.18 -4.44 5.29
C THR A 44 -10.79 -3.82 4.03
N ALA A 45 -12.11 -3.77 3.98
CA ALA A 45 -12.84 -3.11 2.90
C ALA A 45 -13.21 -1.65 3.22
N SER A 46 -12.96 -1.18 4.45
CA SER A 46 -13.32 0.16 4.89
C SER A 46 -12.11 1.06 5.11
N ALA A 47 -12.08 2.21 4.44
CA ALA A 47 -11.02 3.21 4.63
C ALA A 47 -10.97 3.74 6.07
N ARG A 48 -12.09 3.77 6.77
CA ARG A 48 -12.17 4.30 8.14
C ARG A 48 -11.59 3.38 9.21
N HIS A 49 -11.33 2.13 8.85
CA HIS A 49 -10.71 1.14 9.75
C HIS A 49 -9.27 0.82 9.34
N ALA A 50 -8.81 1.36 8.21
CA ALA A 50 -7.51 1.02 7.65
C ALA A 50 -6.39 1.88 8.23
N ASP A 51 -5.28 1.23 8.56
CA ASP A 51 -4.02 1.88 8.95
C ASP A 51 -3.07 2.05 7.77
N VAL A 52 -3.11 1.09 6.84
CA VAL A 52 -2.23 1.04 5.67
C VAL A 52 -3.05 1.05 4.39
N LEU A 53 -2.73 1.97 3.48
CA LEU A 53 -3.27 2.00 2.13
C LEU A 53 -2.25 1.40 1.17
N VAL A 54 -2.60 0.27 0.58
CA VAL A 54 -1.78 -0.37 -0.47
C VAL A 54 -2.31 0.02 -1.82
N VAL A 55 -1.48 0.67 -2.62
CA VAL A 55 -1.83 1.11 -3.97
C VAL A 55 -1.02 0.34 -4.99
N ALA A 56 -1.70 -0.36 -5.89
CA ALA A 56 -1.06 -1.17 -6.92
C ALA A 56 -1.74 -1.01 -8.28
N GLY A 57 -0.93 -1.03 -9.34
CA GLY A 57 -1.39 -0.88 -10.70
C GLY A 57 -1.47 0.59 -11.17
N TYR A 58 -1.92 0.80 -12.41
CA TYR A 58 -2.01 2.14 -12.99
C TYR A 58 -3.17 2.94 -12.38
N ILE A 59 -2.97 4.23 -12.26
CA ILE A 59 -3.96 5.14 -11.67
C ILE A 59 -4.42 6.12 -12.74
N THR A 60 -5.71 6.07 -13.08
CA THR A 60 -6.30 7.04 -14.00
C THR A 60 -6.56 8.36 -13.28
N THR A 61 -6.67 9.45 -14.05
CA THR A 61 -7.02 10.78 -13.51
C THR A 61 -8.33 10.76 -12.71
N LYS A 62 -9.30 9.98 -13.17
CA LYS A 62 -10.56 9.76 -12.43
C LYS A 62 -10.34 8.95 -11.16
N GLY A 63 -9.48 7.92 -11.23
CA GLY A 63 -9.10 7.07 -10.09
C GLY A 63 -8.34 7.84 -9.02
N ALA A 64 -7.47 8.77 -9.41
CA ALA A 64 -6.72 9.61 -8.49
C ALA A 64 -7.61 10.42 -7.53
N LYS A 65 -8.72 10.96 -8.05
CA LYS A 65 -9.71 11.67 -7.22
C LYS A 65 -10.34 10.76 -6.17
N ARG A 66 -10.64 9.52 -6.55
CA ARG A 66 -11.17 8.49 -5.63
C ARG A 66 -10.15 8.05 -4.61
N LEU A 67 -8.91 7.86 -5.05
CA LEU A 67 -7.79 7.49 -4.18
C LEU A 67 -7.54 8.55 -3.11
N LYS A 68 -7.53 9.82 -3.50
CA LYS A 68 -7.40 10.93 -2.54
C LYS A 68 -8.54 10.94 -1.52
N LEU A 69 -9.77 10.74 -1.98
CA LEU A 69 -10.94 10.66 -1.08
C LEU A 69 -10.79 9.51 -0.07
N LEU A 70 -10.32 8.33 -0.50
CA LEU A 70 -10.07 7.20 0.40
C LEU A 70 -8.98 7.53 1.41
N TYR A 71 -7.89 8.15 0.96
CA TYR A 71 -6.80 8.58 1.82
C TYR A 71 -7.28 9.60 2.88
N ASP A 72 -8.10 10.56 2.50
CA ASP A 72 -8.65 11.57 3.43
C ASP A 72 -9.61 10.96 4.47
N GLN A 73 -10.28 9.84 4.13
CA GLN A 73 -11.17 9.13 5.05
C GLN A 73 -10.44 8.22 6.04
N MET A 74 -9.18 7.92 5.82
CA MET A 74 -8.38 7.09 6.74
C MET A 74 -8.02 7.88 8.00
N PRO A 75 -8.11 7.25 9.19
CA PRO A 75 -7.67 7.85 10.44
C PRO A 75 -6.16 8.03 10.47
N SER A 76 -5.67 9.00 11.23
CA SER A 76 -4.23 9.15 11.51
C SER A 76 -3.85 8.35 12.75
N PRO A 77 -2.66 7.74 12.79
CA PRO A 77 -1.62 7.73 11.77
C PRO A 77 -1.91 6.73 10.66
N LYS A 78 -1.65 7.11 9.42
CA LYS A 78 -1.88 6.31 8.23
C LYS A 78 -0.59 6.17 7.41
N TYR A 79 -0.46 5.04 6.76
CA TYR A 79 0.73 4.69 5.98
C TYR A 79 0.33 4.32 4.56
N VAL A 80 1.15 4.69 3.59
CA VAL A 80 0.90 4.42 2.18
C VAL A 80 2.03 3.58 1.58
N LEU A 81 1.65 2.44 1.03
CA LEU A 81 2.54 1.51 0.35
C LEU A 81 2.22 1.49 -1.15
N ALA A 82 3.14 1.90 -1.99
CA ALA A 82 3.00 1.86 -3.43
C ALA A 82 3.70 0.63 -4.02
N LEU A 83 2.94 -0.20 -4.74
CA LEU A 83 3.43 -1.44 -5.34
C LEU A 83 3.54 -1.32 -6.85
N GLY A 84 4.72 -1.60 -7.35
CA GLY A 84 5.00 -1.74 -8.77
C GLY A 84 5.42 -0.45 -9.45
N SER A 85 5.77 -0.59 -10.73
CA SER A 85 6.28 0.52 -11.55
C SER A 85 5.19 1.54 -11.91
N CYS A 86 3.92 1.12 -11.99
CA CYS A 86 2.83 2.00 -12.41
C CYS A 86 2.61 3.20 -11.47
N PRO A 87 2.52 3.02 -10.13
CA PRO A 87 2.41 4.17 -9.23
C PRO A 87 3.71 4.96 -9.10
N MET A 88 4.86 4.38 -9.44
CA MET A 88 6.17 5.05 -9.36
C MET A 88 6.45 6.00 -10.53
N THR A 89 6.21 5.53 -11.76
CA THR A 89 6.62 6.24 -13.00
C THR A 89 5.57 6.19 -14.11
N GLY A 90 4.36 5.68 -13.82
CA GLY A 90 3.35 5.40 -14.85
C GLY A 90 3.50 4.03 -15.50
N GLY A 91 4.63 3.33 -15.32
CA GLY A 91 4.89 2.02 -15.87
C GLY A 91 4.73 1.97 -17.38
N MET A 92 4.02 0.94 -17.89
CA MET A 92 3.74 0.82 -19.33
C MET A 92 2.71 1.85 -19.86
N TYR A 93 2.08 2.63 -18.97
CA TYR A 93 1.12 3.70 -19.32
C TYR A 93 1.71 5.11 -19.16
N TRP A 94 3.03 5.23 -19.12
CA TRP A 94 3.74 6.49 -18.91
C TRP A 94 3.39 7.58 -19.94
N ASP A 95 3.04 7.17 -21.15
CA ASP A 95 2.67 8.06 -22.27
C ASP A 95 1.15 8.32 -22.37
N SER A 96 0.34 7.73 -21.50
CA SER A 96 -1.09 7.92 -21.52
C SER A 96 -1.51 9.30 -20.99
N TYR A 97 -2.41 9.97 -21.70
CA TYR A 97 -2.97 11.26 -21.27
C TYR A 97 -3.92 11.15 -20.07
N ASN A 98 -4.45 9.96 -19.80
CA ASN A 98 -5.46 9.71 -18.77
C ASN A 98 -4.92 9.02 -17.52
N THR A 99 -3.62 8.82 -17.43
CA THR A 99 -2.97 8.19 -16.26
C THR A 99 -2.11 9.18 -15.50
N VAL A 100 -2.14 9.07 -14.19
CA VAL A 100 -1.23 9.78 -13.30
C VAL A 100 0.12 9.08 -13.34
N LYS A 101 1.20 9.83 -13.61
CA LYS A 101 2.55 9.26 -13.77
C LYS A 101 3.19 8.90 -12.45
N LYS A 102 2.94 9.70 -11.42
CA LYS A 102 3.47 9.49 -10.06
C LYS A 102 2.37 9.66 -9.04
N ILE A 103 2.26 8.67 -8.16
CA ILE A 103 1.26 8.71 -7.10
C ILE A 103 1.57 9.76 -6.03
N ASP A 104 2.83 10.09 -5.81
CA ASP A 104 3.26 11.10 -4.85
C ASP A 104 2.76 12.52 -5.17
N GLU A 105 2.34 12.76 -6.42
CA GLU A 105 1.64 13.99 -6.81
C GLU A 105 0.21 14.06 -6.24
N VAL A 106 -0.36 12.95 -5.84
CA VAL A 106 -1.76 12.84 -5.37
C VAL A 106 -1.84 12.63 -3.86
N ILE A 107 -1.04 11.70 -3.33
CA ILE A 107 -0.97 11.34 -1.91
C ILE A 107 0.49 11.05 -1.53
N PRO A 108 0.91 11.36 -0.30
CA PRO A 108 2.26 11.01 0.16
C PRO A 108 2.43 9.49 0.23
N VAL A 109 3.64 9.01 -0.08
CA VAL A 109 3.97 7.57 -0.09
C VAL A 109 5.13 7.32 0.87
N ASP A 110 4.95 6.36 1.78
CA ASP A 110 5.96 6.00 2.78
C ASP A 110 6.90 4.90 2.30
N VAL A 111 6.38 3.92 1.58
CA VAL A 111 7.16 2.76 1.12
C VAL A 111 6.89 2.47 -0.36
N TRP A 112 7.98 2.28 -1.09
CA TRP A 112 7.95 1.92 -2.50
C TRP A 112 8.46 0.49 -2.71
N VAL A 113 7.69 -0.32 -3.41
CA VAL A 113 8.09 -1.67 -3.79
C VAL A 113 8.17 -1.77 -5.31
N ALA A 114 9.38 -1.85 -5.84
CA ALA A 114 9.62 -1.92 -7.27
C ALA A 114 9.27 -3.31 -7.85
N GLY A 115 8.82 -3.32 -9.10
CA GLY A 115 8.49 -4.52 -9.86
C GLY A 115 7.39 -4.24 -10.89
N CYS A 116 7.19 -5.15 -11.82
CA CYS A 116 6.11 -5.03 -12.80
C CYS A 116 5.58 -6.42 -13.21
N PRO A 117 4.74 -7.04 -12.38
CA PRO A 117 4.44 -6.77 -10.97
C PRO A 117 5.59 -7.18 -10.03
N PRO A 118 5.64 -6.65 -8.79
CA PRO A 118 6.59 -7.14 -7.80
C PRO A 118 6.18 -8.53 -7.33
N LYS A 119 7.14 -9.41 -7.10
CA LYS A 119 6.87 -10.75 -6.56
C LYS A 119 6.26 -10.68 -5.16
N PRO A 120 5.45 -11.68 -4.74
CA PRO A 120 4.84 -11.72 -3.41
C PRO A 120 5.85 -11.55 -2.26
N GLU A 121 7.06 -12.12 -2.41
CA GLU A 121 8.12 -11.98 -1.42
C GLU A 121 8.57 -10.51 -1.26
N ASN A 122 8.68 -9.78 -2.37
CA ASN A 122 9.07 -8.36 -2.35
C ASN A 122 7.99 -7.50 -1.70
N ILE A 123 6.71 -7.83 -1.91
CA ILE A 123 5.58 -7.19 -1.24
C ILE A 123 5.69 -7.42 0.26
N GLY A 124 5.92 -8.66 0.68
CA GLY A 124 6.14 -9.03 2.07
C GLY A 124 7.29 -8.26 2.70
N HIS A 125 8.43 -8.17 2.01
CA HIS A 125 9.57 -7.35 2.46
C HIS A 125 9.21 -5.87 2.64
N GLY A 126 8.47 -5.28 1.69
CA GLY A 126 8.02 -3.89 1.78
C GLY A 126 7.17 -3.64 3.03
N ILE A 127 6.24 -4.54 3.33
CA ILE A 127 5.39 -4.42 4.52
C ILE A 127 6.18 -4.65 5.81
N VAL A 128 7.08 -5.63 5.84
CA VAL A 128 7.96 -5.84 7.01
C VAL A 128 8.85 -4.63 7.27
N MET A 129 9.33 -3.95 6.22
CA MET A 129 10.05 -2.68 6.37
C MET A 129 9.17 -1.59 6.97
N ALA A 130 7.93 -1.46 6.51
CA ALA A 130 6.95 -0.52 7.08
C ALA A 130 6.69 -0.84 8.56
N MET A 131 6.48 -2.12 8.92
CA MET A 131 6.28 -2.55 10.30
C MET A 131 7.47 -2.17 11.19
N LYS A 132 8.70 -2.41 10.75
CA LYS A 132 9.92 -2.03 11.50
C LYS A 132 10.04 -0.51 11.65
N ALA A 133 9.68 0.26 10.66
CA ALA A 133 9.67 1.72 10.73
C ALA A 133 8.65 2.20 11.79
N ILE A 134 7.46 1.61 11.82
CA ILE A 134 6.41 1.90 12.82
C ILE A 134 6.88 1.53 14.22
N GLU A 135 7.50 0.36 14.40
CA GLU A 135 8.12 -0.05 15.67
C GLU A 135 9.19 0.93 16.13
N GLY A 136 9.97 1.49 15.20
CA GLY A 136 11.00 2.50 15.44
C GLY A 136 10.45 3.89 15.78
N GLY A 137 9.13 4.08 15.73
CA GLY A 137 8.47 5.35 16.07
C GLY A 137 8.15 6.24 14.87
N PHE A 138 8.20 5.71 13.66
CA PHE A 138 7.73 6.42 12.48
C PHE A 138 6.22 6.67 12.60
N LYS A 139 5.85 7.93 12.51
CA LYS A 139 4.46 8.39 12.76
C LYS A 139 3.76 8.62 11.44
N GLY A 140 3.78 7.92 10.43
CA GLY A 140 2.97 8.12 9.23
C GLY A 140 2.43 9.55 9.00
N HIS A 141 1.50 9.68 8.12
CA HIS A 141 0.86 10.98 7.78
C HIS A 141 -0.46 11.20 8.52
#